data_99bf163f926ceb06caf84ccbab85cd9e
#
_entry.id   99bf163f926ceb06caf84ccbab85cd9e
#
_cell.length_a   1.000
_cell.length_b   1.000
_cell.length_c   1.000
_cell.angle_alpha   90.00
_cell.angle_beta   90.00
_cell.angle_gamma   90.00
#
_symmetry.space_group_name_H-M   'P 1'
#
loop_
_entity.id
_entity.type
_entity.pdbx_description
1 polymer ?
#
loop_
_entity_poly.entity_id
_entity_poly.type
_entity_poly.pdbx_seq_one_letter_code
_entity_poly.pdbx_strand_id
1 'polypeptide(L)'
;MLKRAGLDPDKDVTLVRIDFFDMGQALSDGTIDAFLSGEPYPSQAVKDGYGRILSYPYFDDSIGTINAGMIVTEDTIEKNPGLVQSLVNAHIKATQLMNSDTDAWLEKAASFGTDKALLEASAKNIELCWDIDEQYIQNTKNLAQQMLELGMIDTVPDIDAMFDLSFLEQAKEGLQ
;
A
#
# COMPACT_ATOMS: atom_id res chain seq x y z
N MET A 1 -1.98 7.95 -14.03
CA MET A 1 -0.91 7.47 -14.91
C MET A 1 -1.26 7.63 -16.39
N LEU A 2 -2.29 6.96 -16.94
CA LEU A 2 -2.64 7.02 -18.36
C LEU A 2 -2.82 8.46 -18.89
N LYS A 3 -3.62 9.28 -18.21
CA LYS A 3 -3.82 10.70 -18.58
C LYS A 3 -2.52 11.51 -18.59
N ARG A 4 -1.58 11.26 -17.66
CA ARG A 4 -0.25 11.90 -17.65
C ARG A 4 0.62 11.46 -18.83
N ALA A 5 0.41 10.25 -19.34
CA ALA A 5 1.03 9.75 -20.55
C ALA A 5 0.34 10.21 -21.85
N GLY A 6 -0.71 11.02 -21.72
CA GLY A 6 -1.48 11.51 -22.88
C GLY A 6 -2.50 10.51 -23.41
N LEU A 7 -2.79 9.46 -22.67
CA LEU A 7 -3.76 8.44 -23.04
C LEU A 7 -5.13 8.71 -22.40
N ASP A 8 -6.20 8.47 -23.15
CA ASP A 8 -7.57 8.49 -22.66
C ASP A 8 -7.93 7.07 -22.13
N PRO A 9 -8.14 6.91 -20.81
CA PRO A 9 -8.43 5.58 -20.23
C PRO A 9 -9.71 4.93 -20.76
N ASP A 10 -10.63 5.72 -21.35
CA ASP A 10 -11.90 5.22 -21.87
C ASP A 10 -11.84 4.86 -23.36
N LYS A 11 -10.76 5.25 -24.07
CA LYS A 11 -10.64 5.06 -25.52
C LYS A 11 -9.39 4.32 -25.96
N ASP A 12 -8.26 4.59 -25.27
CA ASP A 12 -6.95 4.11 -25.72
C ASP A 12 -6.54 2.80 -25.07
N VAL A 13 -7.26 2.38 -24.00
CA VAL A 13 -7.02 1.13 -23.27
C VAL A 13 -8.33 0.44 -22.91
N THR A 14 -8.26 -0.87 -22.72
CA THR A 14 -9.36 -1.66 -22.13
C THR A 14 -8.97 -2.03 -20.71
N LEU A 15 -9.70 -1.48 -19.72
CA LEU A 15 -9.49 -1.84 -18.32
C LEU A 15 -10.24 -3.14 -18.00
N VAL A 16 -9.51 -4.15 -17.57
CA VAL A 16 -10.04 -5.47 -17.19
C VAL A 16 -9.81 -5.68 -15.71
N ARG A 17 -10.85 -6.10 -15.00
CA ARG A 17 -10.74 -6.49 -13.60
C ARG A 17 -10.32 -7.94 -13.52
N ILE A 18 -9.15 -8.19 -12.94
CA ILE A 18 -8.58 -9.52 -12.72
C ILE A 18 -8.24 -9.63 -11.24
N ASP A 19 -8.44 -10.82 -10.67
CA ASP A 19 -8.07 -11.10 -9.29
C ASP A 19 -6.55 -10.95 -9.12
N PHE A 20 -6.17 -10.43 -7.97
CA PHE A 20 -4.80 -10.05 -7.63
C PHE A 20 -3.80 -11.19 -7.87
N PHE A 21 -4.21 -12.43 -7.53
CA PHE A 21 -3.39 -13.63 -7.70
C PHE A 21 -3.26 -14.11 -9.16
N ASP A 22 -4.17 -13.69 -10.04
CA ASP A 22 -4.23 -14.15 -11.43
C ASP A 22 -3.57 -13.18 -12.42
N MET A 23 -3.24 -11.94 -11.97
CA MET A 23 -2.67 -10.90 -12.84
C MET A 23 -1.37 -11.33 -13.51
N GLY A 24 -0.48 -12.01 -12.78
CA GLY A 24 0.78 -12.49 -13.31
C GLY A 24 0.59 -13.53 -14.41
N GLN A 25 -0.32 -14.49 -14.21
CA GLN A 25 -0.64 -15.51 -15.20
C GLN A 25 -1.26 -14.87 -16.44
N ALA A 26 -2.21 -13.94 -16.27
CA ALA A 26 -2.86 -13.24 -17.38
C ALA A 26 -1.86 -12.47 -18.26
N LEU A 27 -0.84 -11.85 -17.66
CA LEU A 27 0.24 -11.19 -18.40
C LEU A 27 1.12 -12.22 -19.12
N SER A 28 1.50 -13.29 -18.44
CA SER A 28 2.32 -14.36 -19.00
C SER A 28 1.67 -15.04 -20.23
N ASP A 29 0.35 -15.22 -20.18
CA ASP A 29 -0.45 -15.82 -21.26
C ASP A 29 -0.79 -14.83 -22.39
N GLY A 30 -0.45 -13.55 -22.22
CA GLY A 30 -0.80 -12.51 -23.18
C GLY A 30 -2.29 -12.14 -23.21
N THR A 31 -3.04 -12.49 -22.16
CA THR A 31 -4.44 -12.10 -22.01
C THR A 31 -4.58 -10.61 -21.70
N ILE A 32 -3.56 -10.05 -21.05
CA ILE A 32 -3.42 -8.60 -20.81
C ILE A 32 -2.02 -8.15 -21.21
N ASP A 33 -1.88 -6.87 -21.55
CA ASP A 33 -0.61 -6.26 -21.94
C ASP A 33 0.15 -5.64 -20.75
N ALA A 34 -0.55 -5.31 -19.65
CA ALA A 34 0.01 -4.74 -18.44
C ALA A 34 -0.92 -4.94 -17.25
N PHE A 35 -0.38 -4.90 -16.04
CA PHE A 35 -1.16 -4.83 -14.82
C PHE A 35 -0.57 -3.81 -13.83
N LEU A 36 -1.39 -3.35 -12.90
CA LEU A 36 -0.99 -2.56 -11.74
C LEU A 36 -1.27 -3.39 -10.48
N SER A 37 -0.22 -3.65 -9.71
CA SER A 37 -0.32 -4.48 -8.50
C SER A 37 0.72 -4.07 -7.47
N GLY A 38 0.54 -4.51 -6.22
CA GLY A 38 1.56 -4.44 -5.18
C GLY A 38 2.56 -5.60 -5.27
N GLU A 39 3.67 -5.44 -4.56
CA GLU A 39 4.64 -6.53 -4.39
C GLU A 39 4.01 -7.74 -3.66
N PRO A 40 4.42 -8.97 -3.96
CA PRO A 40 5.60 -9.36 -4.77
C PRO A 40 5.33 -9.61 -6.27
N TYR A 41 4.14 -9.35 -6.79
CA TYR A 41 3.73 -9.77 -8.15
C TYR A 41 4.52 -9.09 -9.28
N PRO A 42 4.82 -7.76 -9.23
CA PRO A 42 5.69 -7.14 -10.24
C PRO A 42 7.09 -7.75 -10.23
N SER A 43 7.67 -7.97 -9.05
CA SER A 43 8.99 -8.62 -8.92
C SER A 43 8.98 -10.06 -9.41
N GLN A 44 7.89 -10.81 -9.21
CA GLN A 44 7.73 -12.16 -9.77
C GLN A 44 7.74 -12.14 -11.30
N ALA A 45 7.00 -11.22 -11.93
CA ALA A 45 6.98 -11.08 -13.38
C ALA A 45 8.37 -10.80 -13.98
N VAL A 46 9.17 -9.99 -13.29
CA VAL A 46 10.56 -9.70 -13.68
C VAL A 46 11.46 -10.93 -13.48
N LYS A 47 11.35 -11.61 -12.33
CA LYS A 47 12.14 -12.79 -11.99
C LYS A 47 11.91 -13.93 -12.98
N ASP A 48 10.65 -14.15 -13.37
CA ASP A 48 10.26 -15.22 -14.28
C ASP A 48 10.40 -14.84 -15.76
N GLY A 49 10.76 -13.58 -16.06
CA GLY A 49 11.15 -13.11 -17.38
C GLY A 49 9.99 -12.80 -18.33
N TYR A 50 8.72 -12.80 -17.86
CA TYR A 50 7.57 -12.48 -18.69
C TYR A 50 7.09 -11.03 -18.58
N GLY A 51 7.71 -10.22 -17.68
CA GLY A 51 7.33 -8.83 -17.48
C GLY A 51 8.50 -7.92 -17.16
N ARG A 52 8.23 -6.62 -17.19
CA ARG A 52 9.15 -5.56 -16.72
C ARG A 52 8.36 -4.48 -15.99
N ILE A 53 8.95 -3.89 -14.96
CA ILE A 53 8.33 -2.77 -14.24
C ILE A 53 8.49 -1.50 -15.08
N LEU A 54 7.38 -0.80 -15.33
CA LEU A 54 7.34 0.45 -16.10
C LEU A 54 7.37 1.69 -15.20
N SER A 55 6.80 1.61 -13.99
CA SER A 55 6.66 2.74 -13.08
C SER A 55 6.37 2.24 -11.66
N TYR A 56 6.69 3.07 -10.69
CA TYR A 56 6.38 2.89 -9.27
C TYR A 56 5.45 4.02 -8.80
N PRO A 57 4.14 3.95 -9.09
CA PRO A 57 3.23 5.09 -8.91
C PRO A 57 3.03 5.52 -7.45
N TYR A 58 3.38 4.67 -6.47
CA TYR A 58 3.34 5.02 -5.05
C TYR A 58 4.59 5.78 -4.58
N PHE A 59 5.65 5.80 -5.37
CA PHE A 59 6.89 6.55 -5.09
C PHE A 59 7.02 7.81 -5.95
N ASP A 60 6.05 8.07 -6.81
CA ASP A 60 5.98 9.30 -7.59
C ASP A 60 4.74 10.13 -7.21
N ASP A 61 4.61 11.33 -7.76
CA ASP A 61 3.49 12.23 -7.50
C ASP A 61 2.15 11.79 -8.11
N SER A 62 2.07 10.60 -8.73
CA SER A 62 0.84 10.19 -9.42
C SER A 62 -0.26 9.74 -8.48
N ILE A 63 0.08 9.04 -7.39
CA ILE A 63 -0.89 8.54 -6.40
C ILE A 63 -0.52 9.05 -5.00
N GLY A 64 0.75 9.36 -4.77
CA GLY A 64 1.32 9.60 -3.45
C GLY A 64 1.75 8.28 -2.79
N THR A 65 2.26 8.36 -1.58
CA THR A 65 2.88 7.22 -0.86
C THR A 65 1.89 6.39 -0.06
N ILE A 66 0.57 6.57 -0.25
CA ILE A 66 -0.45 5.84 0.52
C ILE A 66 -0.84 4.57 -0.23
N ASN A 67 -0.49 3.42 0.34
CA ASN A 67 -0.84 2.12 -0.22
C ASN A 67 -1.73 1.29 0.73
N ALA A 68 -1.43 1.29 2.01
CA ALA A 68 -2.17 0.53 3.00
C ALA A 68 -2.20 1.26 4.34
N GLY A 69 -3.20 0.94 5.16
CA GLY A 69 -3.33 1.45 6.52
C GLY A 69 -4.10 0.47 7.40
N MET A 70 -3.90 0.58 8.70
CA MET A 70 -4.69 -0.14 9.67
C MET A 70 -5.93 0.68 10.02
N ILE A 71 -7.10 0.07 9.92
CA ILE A 71 -8.37 0.69 10.27
C ILE A 71 -9.07 -0.09 11.38
N VAL A 72 -9.78 0.63 12.23
CA VAL A 72 -10.65 0.08 13.27
C VAL A 72 -11.99 0.80 13.23
N THR A 73 -13.05 0.17 13.75
CA THR A 73 -14.37 0.81 13.86
C THR A 73 -14.41 1.75 15.06
N GLU A 74 -15.22 2.81 14.99
CA GLU A 74 -15.50 3.70 16.13
C GLU A 74 -15.97 2.92 17.35
N ASP A 75 -16.85 1.93 17.15
CA ASP A 75 -17.34 1.03 18.21
C ASP A 75 -16.19 0.28 18.91
N THR A 76 -15.15 -0.11 18.17
CA THR A 76 -13.95 -0.74 18.77
C THR A 76 -13.14 0.26 19.58
N ILE A 77 -12.99 1.48 19.09
CA ILE A 77 -12.30 2.57 19.79
C ILE A 77 -13.02 2.87 21.11
N GLU A 78 -14.34 3.02 21.09
CA GLU A 78 -15.13 3.35 22.27
C GLU A 78 -15.16 2.22 23.31
N LYS A 79 -15.36 0.96 22.88
CA LYS A 79 -15.55 -0.18 23.79
C LYS A 79 -14.26 -0.85 24.23
N ASN A 80 -13.22 -0.78 23.42
CA ASN A 80 -11.95 -1.48 23.66
C ASN A 80 -10.72 -0.60 23.36
N PRO A 81 -10.59 0.61 23.92
CA PRO A 81 -9.47 1.51 23.60
C PRO A 81 -8.11 0.89 23.95
N GLY A 82 -8.04 0.06 24.99
CA GLY A 82 -6.82 -0.67 25.36
C GLY A 82 -6.36 -1.69 24.31
N LEU A 83 -7.31 -2.32 23.60
CA LEU A 83 -6.97 -3.18 22.46
C LEU A 83 -6.40 -2.37 21.31
N VAL A 84 -7.02 -1.25 20.97
CA VAL A 84 -6.54 -0.35 19.90
C VAL A 84 -5.14 0.15 20.20
N GLN A 85 -4.89 0.62 21.44
CA GLN A 85 -3.55 1.04 21.86
C GLN A 85 -2.51 -0.10 21.74
N SER A 86 -2.90 -1.31 22.13
CA SER A 86 -2.02 -2.48 22.02
C SER A 86 -1.68 -2.81 20.58
N LEU A 87 -2.64 -2.71 19.67
CA LEU A 87 -2.44 -2.89 18.23
C LEU A 87 -1.50 -1.83 17.64
N VAL A 88 -1.70 -0.55 17.97
CA VAL A 88 -0.83 0.54 17.54
C VAL A 88 0.61 0.32 18.04
N ASN A 89 0.77 0.00 19.33
CA ASN A 89 2.08 -0.27 19.91
C ASN A 89 2.77 -1.47 19.25
N ALA A 90 2.03 -2.54 18.95
CA ALA A 90 2.56 -3.71 18.28
C ALA A 90 2.99 -3.39 16.84
N HIS A 91 2.16 -2.62 16.11
CA HIS A 91 2.47 -2.18 14.76
C HIS A 91 3.75 -1.34 14.71
N ILE A 92 3.90 -0.35 15.60
CA ILE A 92 5.10 0.49 15.69
C ILE A 92 6.34 -0.38 15.93
N LYS A 93 6.31 -1.25 16.95
CA LYS A 93 7.44 -2.12 17.29
C LYS A 93 7.81 -3.06 16.15
N ALA A 94 6.81 -3.64 15.49
CA ALA A 94 7.03 -4.53 14.35
C ALA A 94 7.68 -3.77 13.19
N THR A 95 7.16 -2.59 12.83
CA THR A 95 7.71 -1.77 11.76
C THR A 95 9.13 -1.29 12.05
N GLN A 96 9.41 -0.86 13.29
CA GLN A 96 10.76 -0.49 13.72
C GLN A 96 11.73 -1.67 13.61
N LEU A 97 11.32 -2.87 14.05
CA LEU A 97 12.13 -4.08 13.92
C LEU A 97 12.40 -4.41 12.46
N MET A 98 11.37 -4.38 11.61
CA MET A 98 11.50 -4.68 10.19
C MET A 98 12.39 -3.68 9.47
N ASN A 99 12.36 -2.41 9.84
CA ASN A 99 13.24 -1.38 9.27
C ASN A 99 14.69 -1.49 9.77
N SER A 100 14.90 -2.01 10.98
CA SER A 100 16.24 -2.18 11.57
C SER A 100 16.94 -3.47 11.17
N ASP A 101 16.17 -4.52 10.84
CA ASP A 101 16.68 -5.85 10.49
C ASP A 101 15.88 -6.44 9.32
N THR A 102 16.28 -6.09 8.11
CA THR A 102 15.62 -6.56 6.88
C THR A 102 15.69 -8.07 6.75
N ASP A 103 16.79 -8.71 7.13
CA ASP A 103 16.95 -10.17 6.99
C ASP A 103 15.99 -10.92 7.92
N ALA A 104 15.84 -10.46 9.16
CA ALA A 104 14.92 -11.08 10.13
C ALA A 104 13.46 -11.03 9.65
N TRP A 105 12.99 -9.91 9.10
CA TRP A 105 11.62 -9.85 8.61
C TRP A 105 11.43 -10.65 7.32
N LEU A 106 12.43 -10.69 6.41
CA LEU A 106 12.38 -11.51 5.21
C LEU A 106 12.30 -13.00 5.54
N GLU A 107 13.07 -13.47 6.53
CA GLU A 107 12.99 -14.84 7.03
C GLU A 107 11.62 -15.13 7.64
N LYS A 108 11.09 -14.19 8.44
CA LYS A 108 9.76 -14.32 9.01
C LYS A 108 8.69 -14.37 7.93
N ALA A 109 8.74 -13.47 6.93
CA ALA A 109 7.80 -13.46 5.81
C ALA A 109 7.88 -14.75 4.98
N ALA A 110 9.08 -15.27 4.71
CA ALA A 110 9.27 -16.53 4.00
C ALA A 110 8.65 -17.72 4.75
N SER A 111 8.61 -17.67 6.08
CA SER A 111 7.98 -18.72 6.90
C SER A 111 6.46 -18.86 6.67
N PHE A 112 5.82 -17.88 6.03
CA PHE A 112 4.42 -17.93 5.61
C PHE A 112 4.22 -18.51 4.20
N GLY A 113 5.29 -18.97 3.54
CA GLY A 113 5.23 -19.73 2.28
C GLY A 113 5.66 -18.97 1.03
N THR A 114 6.07 -17.70 1.13
CA THR A 114 6.62 -16.96 -0.01
C THR A 114 8.11 -17.25 -0.19
N ASP A 115 8.55 -17.43 -1.42
CA ASP A 115 9.96 -17.66 -1.76
C ASP A 115 10.84 -16.51 -1.26
N LYS A 116 11.91 -16.81 -0.50
CA LYS A 116 12.77 -15.80 0.11
C LYS A 116 13.48 -14.92 -0.94
N ALA A 117 13.93 -15.50 -2.04
CA ALA A 117 14.59 -14.74 -3.10
C ALA A 117 13.64 -13.75 -3.80
N LEU A 118 12.34 -14.10 -3.87
CA LEU A 118 11.31 -13.18 -4.35
C LEU A 118 11.08 -12.05 -3.35
N LEU A 119 11.01 -12.35 -2.06
CA LEU A 119 10.88 -11.34 -1.01
C LEU A 119 12.07 -10.38 -1.00
N GLU A 120 13.30 -10.86 -1.13
CA GLU A 120 14.51 -10.04 -1.25
C GLU A 120 14.46 -9.11 -2.48
N ALA A 121 13.99 -9.61 -3.62
CA ALA A 121 13.80 -8.79 -4.82
C ALA A 121 12.72 -7.70 -4.64
N SER A 122 11.66 -8.02 -3.88
CA SER A 122 10.52 -7.15 -3.64
C SER A 122 10.78 -6.09 -2.56
N ALA A 123 11.58 -6.42 -1.55
CA ALA A 123 11.79 -5.60 -0.34
C ALA A 123 12.23 -4.18 -0.65
N LYS A 124 13.07 -4.00 -1.65
CA LYS A 124 13.55 -2.68 -2.10
C LYS A 124 12.47 -1.77 -2.69
N ASN A 125 11.31 -2.36 -3.02
CA ASN A 125 10.14 -1.67 -3.59
C ASN A 125 9.05 -1.45 -2.54
N ILE A 126 9.33 -1.75 -1.26
CA ILE A 126 8.39 -1.64 -0.15
C ILE A 126 8.97 -0.65 0.86
N GLU A 127 8.20 0.36 1.20
CA GLU A 127 8.49 1.28 2.30
C GLU A 127 7.53 1.00 3.44
N LEU A 128 8.09 0.76 4.63
CA LEU A 128 7.33 0.48 5.84
C LEU A 128 7.29 1.73 6.71
N CYS A 129 6.10 2.23 6.97
CA CYS A 129 5.87 3.40 7.80
C CYS A 129 4.89 3.07 8.93
N TRP A 130 5.10 3.68 10.09
CA TRP A 130 4.19 3.61 11.22
C TRP A 130 3.71 4.99 11.67
N ASP A 131 4.41 6.04 11.27
CA ASP A 131 4.05 7.42 11.64
C ASP A 131 3.07 8.02 10.62
N ILE A 132 2.15 8.82 11.12
CA ILE A 132 1.20 9.59 10.33
C ILE A 132 1.49 11.06 10.60
N ASP A 133 2.15 11.69 9.66
CA ASP A 133 2.45 13.12 9.69
C ASP A 133 1.44 13.96 8.89
N GLU A 134 1.61 15.27 8.92
CA GLU A 134 0.76 16.19 8.14
C GLU A 134 0.82 15.91 6.64
N GLN A 135 1.97 15.48 6.12
CA GLN A 135 2.13 15.15 4.70
C GLN A 135 1.33 13.91 4.32
N TYR A 136 1.30 12.89 5.19
CA TYR A 136 0.47 11.71 4.98
C TYR A 136 -1.02 12.06 4.90
N ILE A 137 -1.51 12.90 5.82
CA ILE A 137 -2.90 13.37 5.82
C ILE A 137 -3.19 14.18 4.56
N GLN A 138 -2.28 15.07 4.15
CA GLN A 138 -2.44 15.85 2.92
C GLN A 138 -2.47 14.94 1.67
N ASN A 139 -1.61 13.92 1.61
CA ASN A 139 -1.61 12.94 0.52
C ASN A 139 -2.94 12.16 0.47
N THR A 140 -3.51 11.82 1.63
CA THR A 140 -4.84 11.18 1.71
C THR A 140 -5.93 12.10 1.14
N LYS A 141 -5.90 13.39 1.48
CA LYS A 141 -6.83 14.39 0.91
C LYS A 141 -6.69 14.48 -0.61
N ASN A 142 -5.46 14.52 -1.11
CA ASN A 142 -5.18 14.58 -2.53
C ASN A 142 -5.66 13.31 -3.26
N LEU A 143 -5.46 12.14 -2.66
CA LEU A 143 -5.96 10.87 -3.20
C LEU A 143 -7.49 10.84 -3.27
N ALA A 144 -8.18 11.26 -2.20
CA ALA A 144 -9.64 11.32 -2.18
C ALA A 144 -10.17 12.29 -3.25
N GLN A 145 -9.52 13.44 -3.46
CA GLN A 145 -9.87 14.37 -4.53
C GLN A 145 -9.70 13.74 -5.93
N GLN A 146 -8.60 13.03 -6.16
CA GLN A 146 -8.38 12.31 -7.43
C GLN A 146 -9.44 11.21 -7.65
N MET A 147 -9.84 10.50 -6.60
CA MET A 147 -10.91 9.50 -6.68
C MET A 147 -12.25 10.12 -7.08
N LEU A 148 -12.58 11.30 -6.53
CA LEU A 148 -13.76 12.06 -6.95
C LEU A 148 -13.70 12.48 -8.42
N GLU A 149 -12.56 13.04 -8.87
CA GLU A 149 -12.35 13.46 -10.27
C GLU A 149 -12.42 12.28 -11.27
N LEU A 150 -12.11 11.09 -10.82
CA LEU A 150 -12.20 9.85 -11.60
C LEU A 150 -13.58 9.18 -11.49
N GLY A 151 -14.52 9.74 -10.70
CA GLY A 151 -15.85 9.17 -10.49
C GLY A 151 -15.84 7.85 -9.70
N MET A 152 -14.78 7.60 -8.93
CA MET A 152 -14.66 6.41 -8.07
C MET A 152 -15.44 6.56 -6.75
N ILE A 153 -15.64 7.80 -6.32
CA ILE A 153 -16.46 8.19 -5.18
C ILE A 153 -17.36 9.37 -5.58
N ASP A 154 -18.51 9.51 -4.93
CA ASP A 154 -19.48 10.58 -5.22
C ASP A 154 -19.18 11.87 -4.43
N THR A 155 -18.51 11.74 -3.30
CA THR A 155 -18.14 12.87 -2.43
C THR A 155 -16.80 12.60 -1.74
N VAL A 156 -16.02 13.65 -1.50
CA VAL A 156 -14.81 13.54 -0.66
C VAL A 156 -15.25 13.44 0.80
N PRO A 157 -14.86 12.39 1.53
CA PRO A 157 -15.16 12.27 2.96
C PRO A 157 -14.37 13.31 3.77
N ASP A 158 -14.77 13.52 5.02
CA ASP A 158 -13.98 14.31 5.97
C ASP A 158 -12.73 13.52 6.37
N ILE A 159 -11.63 13.78 5.67
CA ILE A 159 -10.36 13.06 5.87
C ILE A 159 -9.79 13.32 7.26
N ASP A 160 -9.93 14.54 7.80
CA ASP A 160 -9.40 14.84 9.15
C ASP A 160 -10.14 14.03 10.22
N ALA A 161 -11.45 13.82 10.07
CA ALA A 161 -12.25 12.99 10.97
C ALA A 161 -11.94 11.47 10.85
N MET A 162 -11.28 11.01 9.79
CA MET A 162 -10.88 9.60 9.64
C MET A 162 -9.67 9.23 10.49
N PHE A 163 -8.90 10.20 10.98
CA PHE A 163 -7.68 9.96 11.73
C PHE A 163 -7.87 10.24 13.21
N ASP A 164 -7.85 9.20 14.04
CA ASP A 164 -7.67 9.34 15.49
C ASP A 164 -6.20 9.10 15.83
N LEU A 165 -5.45 10.19 15.93
CA LEU A 165 -4.02 10.15 16.22
C LEU A 165 -3.71 10.02 17.71
N SER A 166 -4.70 10.04 18.60
CA SER A 166 -4.48 10.00 20.07
C SER A 166 -3.71 8.76 20.52
N PHE A 167 -3.98 7.60 19.89
CA PHE A 167 -3.28 6.34 20.17
C PHE A 167 -1.84 6.36 19.69
N LEU A 168 -1.57 7.02 18.55
CA LEU A 168 -0.22 7.18 18.03
C LEU A 168 0.61 8.10 18.92
N GLU A 169 0.05 9.23 19.34
CA GLU A 169 0.73 10.18 20.23
C GLU A 169 1.03 9.53 21.59
N GLN A 170 0.08 8.79 22.16
CA GLN A 170 0.32 8.03 23.39
C GLN A 170 1.43 6.99 23.22
N ALA A 171 1.50 6.33 22.08
CA ALA A 171 2.56 5.38 21.79
C ALA A 171 3.94 6.06 21.68
N LYS A 172 4.02 7.25 21.06
CA LYS A 172 5.25 8.04 20.95
C LYS A 172 5.80 8.46 22.32
N GLU A 173 4.94 8.80 23.27
CA GLU A 173 5.35 9.11 24.64
C GLU A 173 6.01 7.91 25.35
N GLY A 174 5.56 6.70 25.05
CA GLY A 174 6.13 5.46 25.60
C GLY A 174 7.42 4.98 24.94
N LEU A 175 7.84 5.62 23.83
CA LEU A 175 9.07 5.30 23.11
C LEU A 175 10.26 6.19 23.53
N GLN A 176 10.03 7.25 24.30
CA GLN A 176 11.04 8.12 24.89
C GLN A 176 11.60 7.52 26.18
#